data_5de98708a7a0ff2d5a2a208f2415abee
#
_entry.id   5de98708a7a0ff2d5a2a208f2415abee
#
_cell.length_a   1.000
_cell.length_b   1.000
_cell.length_c   1.000
_cell.angle_alpha   90.00
_cell.angle_beta   90.00
_cell.angle_gamma   90.00
#
_symmetry.space_group_name_H-M   'P 1'
#
loop_
_entity.id
_entity.type
_entity.pdbx_description
1 polymer ?
#
loop_
_entity_poly.entity_id
_entity_poly.type
_entity_poly.pdbx_seq_one_letter_code
_entity_poly.pdbx_strand_id
1 'polypeptide(L)'
;YYDTATKTIRRYFPDFLIKVKTTNGEEKTHLVEVKPSKELRPPIRTQGKKKTTVLWEMKAYQMNRDKFASARKWCDKRNISFDIWTEKHLKQKG
;
A
#
# COMPACT_ATOMS: atom_id res chain seq x y z
N TYR A 1 2.16 10.67 -6.12
CA TYR A 1 0.78 10.23 -6.39
C TYR A 1 -0.20 11.38 -6.35
N TYR A 2 -1.29 11.23 -7.04
CA TYR A 2 -2.37 12.21 -7.00
C TYR A 2 -3.35 11.84 -5.88
N ASP A 3 -3.46 12.75 -4.90
CA ASP A 3 -4.38 12.58 -3.78
C ASP A 3 -5.75 13.12 -4.19
N THR A 4 -6.70 12.23 -4.41
CA THR A 4 -8.04 12.61 -4.89
C THR A 4 -8.84 13.37 -3.83
N ALA A 5 -8.56 13.15 -2.55
CA ALA A 5 -9.26 13.85 -1.47
C ALA A 5 -8.88 15.32 -1.38
N THR A 6 -7.61 15.66 -1.57
CA THR A 6 -7.11 17.05 -1.51
C THR A 6 -6.89 17.66 -2.89
N LYS A 7 -6.99 16.86 -3.96
CA LYS A 7 -6.76 17.26 -5.35
C LYS A 7 -5.37 17.86 -5.56
N THR A 8 -4.38 17.28 -4.90
CA THR A 8 -2.98 17.70 -4.98
C THR A 8 -2.07 16.53 -5.28
N ILE A 9 -0.90 16.83 -5.85
CA ILE A 9 0.15 15.83 -6.04
C ILE A 9 0.98 15.77 -4.75
N ARG A 10 1.15 14.55 -4.23
CA ARG A 10 1.91 14.30 -3.01
C ARG A 10 3.05 13.35 -3.26
N ARG A 11 4.10 13.46 -2.45
CA ARG A 11 5.21 12.51 -2.45
C ARG A 11 4.80 11.22 -1.76
N TYR A 12 5.32 10.10 -2.29
CA TYR A 12 5.08 8.79 -1.73
C TYR A 12 6.41 8.10 -1.50
N PHE A 13 6.62 7.65 -0.27
CA PHE A 13 7.84 6.94 0.11
C PHE A 13 7.46 5.53 0.54
N PRO A 14 7.58 4.54 -0.35
CA PRO A 14 7.34 3.15 0.02
C PRO A 14 8.38 2.68 1.04
N ASP A 15 8.02 1.65 1.82
CA ASP A 15 8.85 1.21 2.92
C ASP A 15 10.16 0.55 2.47
N PHE A 16 10.08 -0.33 1.47
CA PHE A 16 11.25 -1.12 1.07
C PHE A 16 11.35 -1.29 -0.43
N LEU A 17 12.58 -1.22 -0.92
CA LEU A 17 12.92 -1.66 -2.27
C LEU A 17 13.85 -2.86 -2.12
N ILE A 18 13.39 -4.04 -2.57
CA ILE A 18 14.11 -5.30 -2.38
C ILE A 18 14.53 -5.86 -3.73
N LYS A 19 15.80 -6.20 -3.85
CA LYS A 19 16.31 -6.94 -5.01
C LYS A 19 16.51 -8.39 -4.63
N VAL A 20 15.90 -9.29 -5.41
CA VAL A 20 15.97 -10.73 -5.18
C VAL A 20 16.58 -11.40 -6.40
N LYS A 21 17.59 -12.24 -6.19
CA LYS A 21 18.13 -13.11 -7.23
C LYS A 21 17.30 -14.37 -7.31
N THR A 22 16.80 -14.67 -8.50
CA THR A 22 16.08 -15.93 -8.74
C THR A 22 17.07 -17.07 -8.95
N THR A 23 16.58 -18.31 -8.92
CA THR A 23 17.39 -19.49 -9.16
C THR A 23 18.05 -19.51 -10.54
N ASN A 24 17.48 -18.76 -11.49
CA ASN A 24 18.03 -18.63 -12.85
C ASN A 24 19.13 -17.58 -12.97
N GLY A 25 19.49 -16.91 -11.88
CA GLY A 25 20.45 -15.82 -11.89
C GLY A 25 19.89 -14.48 -12.30
N GLU A 26 18.59 -14.39 -12.56
CA GLU A 26 17.92 -13.13 -12.86
C GLU A 26 17.67 -12.33 -11.59
N GLU A 27 17.82 -11.01 -11.69
CA GLU A 27 17.48 -10.12 -10.59
C GLU A 27 16.05 -9.60 -10.77
N LYS A 28 15.22 -9.74 -9.72
CA LYS A 28 13.90 -9.12 -9.66
C LYS A 28 13.88 -8.09 -8.57
N THR A 29 13.33 -6.93 -8.89
CA THR A 29 13.18 -5.85 -7.91
C THR A 29 11.71 -5.79 -7.48
N HIS A 30 11.52 -5.71 -6.17
CA HIS A 30 10.19 -5.61 -5.55
C HIS A 30 10.12 -4.33 -4.74
N LEU A 31 9.06 -3.58 -4.95
CA LEU A 31 8.71 -2.45 -4.10
C LEU A 31 7.68 -2.95 -3.09
N VAL A 32 8.02 -2.87 -1.81
CA VAL A 32 7.21 -3.46 -0.74
C VAL A 32 6.69 -2.37 0.18
N GLU A 33 5.39 -2.41 0.41
CA GLU A 33 4.70 -1.57 1.38
C GLU A 33 4.17 -2.47 2.49
N VAL A 34 4.44 -2.12 3.76
CA VAL A 34 3.96 -2.87 4.91
C VAL A 34 2.76 -2.14 5.51
N LYS A 35 1.63 -2.81 5.59
CA LYS A 35 0.39 -2.25 6.14
C LYS A 35 -0.35 -3.29 6.97
N PRO A 36 -1.02 -2.89 8.06
CA PRO A 36 -1.94 -3.79 8.74
C PRO A 36 -3.07 -4.20 7.80
N SER A 37 -3.47 -5.47 7.85
CA SER A 37 -4.51 -5.99 6.96
C SER A 37 -5.83 -5.23 7.08
N LYS A 38 -6.15 -4.70 8.27
CA LYS A 38 -7.36 -3.92 8.49
C LYS A 38 -7.40 -2.64 7.66
N GLU A 39 -6.24 -2.07 7.33
CA GLU A 39 -6.15 -0.84 6.52
C GLU A 39 -6.35 -1.10 5.03
N LEU A 40 -6.29 -2.36 4.60
CA LEU A 40 -6.51 -2.75 3.20
C LEU A 40 -7.98 -2.98 2.88
N ARG A 41 -8.86 -2.91 3.88
CA ARG A 41 -10.29 -3.07 3.71
C ARG A 41 -11.00 -1.75 3.95
N PRO A 42 -12.16 -1.51 3.26
CA PRO A 42 -12.95 -0.32 3.55
C PRO A 42 -13.35 -0.26 5.01
N PRO A 43 -13.35 0.93 5.63
CA PRO A 43 -13.79 1.04 7.01
C PRO A 43 -15.27 0.69 7.14
N ILE A 44 -15.60 -0.01 8.24
CA ILE A 44 -16.97 -0.43 8.54
C ILE A 44 -17.47 0.43 9.71
N ARG A 45 -18.68 0.97 9.56
CA ARG A 45 -19.32 1.69 10.64
C ARG A 45 -19.85 0.67 11.65
N THR A 46 -19.17 0.55 12.78
CA THR A 46 -19.62 -0.30 13.88
C THR A 46 -20.32 0.53 14.94
N GLN A 47 -21.15 -0.13 15.76
CA GLN A 47 -21.82 0.51 16.88
C GLN A 47 -20.76 1.13 17.81
N GLY A 48 -20.99 2.39 18.20
CA GLY A 48 -20.06 3.13 19.06
C GLY A 48 -19.03 3.99 18.34
N LYS A 49 -18.85 3.82 17.03
CA LYS A 49 -17.95 4.69 16.27
C LYS A 49 -18.64 6.03 15.95
N LYS A 50 -17.93 7.11 16.19
CA LYS A 50 -18.40 8.44 15.82
C LYS A 50 -18.31 8.62 14.30
N LYS A 51 -19.20 9.45 13.72
CA LYS A 51 -19.17 9.79 12.29
C LYS A 51 -17.83 10.36 11.87
N THR A 52 -17.21 11.19 12.71
CA THR A 52 -15.89 11.79 12.44
C THR A 52 -14.81 10.72 12.34
N THR A 53 -14.84 9.69 13.18
CA THR A 53 -13.88 8.59 13.11
C THR A 53 -14.01 7.84 11.80
N VAL A 54 -15.24 7.53 11.38
CA VAL A 54 -15.49 6.83 10.12
C VAL A 54 -15.01 7.67 8.92
N LEU A 55 -15.25 8.97 8.93
CA LEU A 55 -14.79 9.87 7.89
C LEU A 55 -13.25 9.89 7.78
N TRP A 56 -12.55 9.94 8.92
CA TRP A 56 -11.10 9.88 8.95
C TRP A 56 -10.57 8.56 8.39
N GLU A 57 -11.20 7.45 8.76
CA GLU A 57 -10.82 6.13 8.26
C GLU A 57 -11.04 6.01 6.75
N MET A 58 -12.14 6.58 6.24
CA MET A 58 -12.42 6.58 4.81
C MET A 58 -11.42 7.40 4.04
N LYS A 59 -11.02 8.57 4.56
CA LYS A 59 -10.00 9.41 3.93
C LYS A 59 -8.65 8.69 3.88
N ALA A 60 -8.27 8.05 4.98
CA ALA A 60 -7.02 7.29 5.04
C ALA A 60 -7.05 6.11 4.06
N TYR A 61 -8.17 5.41 3.98
CA TYR A 61 -8.35 4.31 3.04
C TYR A 61 -8.22 4.78 1.59
N GLN A 62 -8.87 5.88 1.23
CA GLN A 62 -8.80 6.43 -0.12
C GLN A 62 -7.38 6.89 -0.45
N MET A 63 -6.71 7.53 0.50
CA MET A 63 -5.32 7.97 0.31
C MET A 63 -4.40 6.78 0.03
N ASN A 64 -4.57 5.68 0.77
CA ASN A 64 -3.79 4.46 0.54
C ASN A 64 -4.06 3.88 -0.85
N ARG A 65 -5.30 3.86 -1.28
CA ARG A 65 -5.65 3.39 -2.64
C ARG A 65 -4.98 4.23 -3.71
N ASP A 66 -4.96 5.54 -3.54
CA ASP A 66 -4.30 6.46 -4.49
C ASP A 66 -2.80 6.20 -4.53
N LYS A 67 -2.18 6.02 -3.36
CA LYS A 67 -0.75 5.69 -3.26
C LYS A 67 -0.42 4.37 -3.96
N PHE A 68 -1.21 3.34 -3.71
CA PHE A 68 -0.96 2.02 -4.29
C PHE A 68 -1.17 2.01 -5.79
N ALA A 69 -2.18 2.70 -6.29
CA ALA A 69 -2.41 2.82 -7.73
C ALA A 69 -1.23 3.52 -8.41
N SER A 70 -0.73 4.59 -7.83
CA SER A 70 0.43 5.32 -8.35
C SER A 70 1.69 4.46 -8.31
N ALA A 71 1.91 3.74 -7.20
CA ALA A 71 3.06 2.85 -7.04
C ALA A 71 3.05 1.73 -8.09
N ARG A 72 1.88 1.14 -8.36
CA ARG A 72 1.76 0.10 -9.39
C ARG A 72 2.12 0.62 -10.77
N LYS A 73 1.63 1.79 -11.13
CA LYS A 73 1.96 2.41 -12.42
C LYS A 73 3.45 2.68 -12.55
N TRP A 74 4.04 3.21 -11.50
CA TRP A 74 5.47 3.50 -11.46
C TRP A 74 6.29 2.22 -11.61
N CYS A 75 5.90 1.16 -10.91
CA CYS A 75 6.55 -0.14 -10.97
C CYS A 75 6.39 -0.82 -12.33
N ASP A 76 5.19 -0.77 -12.91
CA ASP A 76 4.91 -1.37 -14.21
C ASP A 76 5.78 -0.79 -15.31
N LYS A 77 5.99 0.53 -15.29
CA LYS A 77 6.85 1.22 -16.26
C LYS A 77 8.32 0.82 -16.14
N ARG A 78 8.75 0.33 -14.99
CA ARG A 78 10.14 -0.01 -14.67
C ARG A 78 10.39 -1.49 -14.54
N ASN A 79 9.39 -2.30 -14.84
CA ASN A 79 9.48 -3.76 -14.67
C ASN A 79 9.83 -4.16 -13.23
N ILE A 80 9.23 -3.47 -12.27
CA ILE A 80 9.38 -3.73 -10.84
C ILE A 80 8.04 -4.28 -10.34
N SER A 81 8.09 -5.29 -9.47
CA SER A 81 6.88 -5.83 -8.83
C SER A 81 6.50 -4.98 -7.62
N PHE A 82 5.20 -4.70 -7.49
CA PHE A 82 4.67 -4.00 -6.33
C PHE A 82 3.93 -4.97 -5.43
N ASP A 83 4.37 -5.07 -4.17
CA ASP A 83 3.81 -6.00 -3.19
C ASP A 83 3.40 -5.26 -1.92
N ILE A 84 2.27 -5.67 -1.35
CA ILE A 84 1.82 -5.17 -0.05
C ILE A 84 1.90 -6.32 0.94
N TRP A 85 2.71 -6.15 1.99
CA TRP A 85 2.86 -7.14 3.04
C TRP A 85 2.06 -6.74 4.27
N THR A 86 1.38 -7.70 4.86
CA THR A 86 0.61 -7.51 6.08
C THR A 86 1.24 -8.32 7.21
N GLU A 87 0.70 -8.17 8.42
CA GLU A 87 1.10 -8.99 9.57
C GLU A 87 0.96 -10.49 9.30
N LYS A 88 0.04 -10.86 8.41
CA LYS A 88 -0.16 -12.25 8.02
C LYS A 88 1.04 -12.81 7.27
N HIS A 89 1.66 -12.00 6.41
CA HIS A 89 2.86 -12.39 5.69
C HIS A 89 4.06 -12.55 6.63
N LEU A 90 4.17 -11.64 7.60
CA LEU A 90 5.27 -11.65 8.56
C LEU A 90 5.16 -12.86 9.51
N LYS A 91 3.95 -13.24 9.89
CA LYS A 91 3.73 -14.41 10.75
C LYS A 91 4.08 -15.73 10.07
N GLN A 92 3.88 -15.83 8.77
CA GLN A 92 4.17 -17.05 8.02
C GLN A 92 5.66 -17.31 7.87
N LYS A 93 6.49 -16.29 8.05
CA LYS A 93 7.96 -16.39 7.93
C LYS A 93 8.68 -16.50 9.27
N GLY A 94 7.93 -16.40 10.35
CA GLY A 94 8.47 -16.46 11.72
C GLY A 94 8.72 -17.83 12.27
#